data_5b65f020e090f25970847112a6eae8f9
#
_entry.id   5b65f020e090f25970847112a6eae8f9
#
_cell.length_a   1.000
_cell.length_b   1.000
_cell.length_c   1.000
_cell.angle_alpha   90.00
_cell.angle_beta   90.00
_cell.angle_gamma   90.00
#
_symmetry.space_group_name_H-M   'P 1'
#
loop_
_entity.id
_entity.type
_entity.pdbx_description
1 polymer ?
#
loop_
_entity_poly.entity_id
_entity_poly.type
_entity_poly.pdbx_seq_one_letter_code
_entity_poly.pdbx_strand_id
1 'polypeptide(L)'
;MALTSAGAQLIAQMVHGESVTTYANASCYIGVGSGTTAFNSAQTALVTPLTGGRKLVTSGTRSGSILTKATSYGTTEAEGSWEEWGWFNSSSGGTMLGRKVESLGTKPAGTQTWQFETTVTFSA
;
A
#
# COMPACT_ATOMS: atom_id res chain seq x y z
N MET A 1 2.79 6.98 6.15
CA MET A 1 3.58 6.05 5.31
C MET A 1 4.88 6.74 4.93
N ALA A 2 5.99 6.07 5.16
CA ALA A 2 7.29 6.60 4.77
C ALA A 2 7.62 6.17 3.32
N LEU A 3 8.18 7.08 2.52
CA LEU A 3 8.56 6.79 1.14
C LEU A 3 9.78 5.88 1.08
N THR A 4 9.73 4.89 0.21
CA THR A 4 10.94 4.12 -0.15
C THR A 4 11.80 4.92 -1.13
N SER A 5 13.08 4.54 -1.25
CA SER A 5 13.96 5.14 -2.27
C SER A 5 13.40 4.92 -3.68
N ALA A 6 12.88 3.73 -3.97
CA ALA A 6 12.25 3.44 -5.26
C ALA A 6 11.00 4.30 -5.48
N GLY A 7 10.19 4.50 -4.44
CA GLY A 7 9.00 5.36 -4.52
C GLY A 7 9.35 6.82 -4.78
N ALA A 8 10.36 7.33 -4.09
CA ALA A 8 10.85 8.70 -4.31
C ALA A 8 11.40 8.88 -5.73
N GLN A 9 12.13 7.88 -6.25
CA GLN A 9 12.64 7.88 -7.62
C GLN A 9 11.48 7.90 -8.63
N LEU A 10 10.43 7.13 -8.41
CA LEU A 10 9.27 7.11 -9.29
C LEU A 10 8.58 8.48 -9.31
N ILE A 11 8.45 9.14 -8.16
CA ILE A 11 7.90 10.50 -8.09
C ILE A 11 8.77 11.47 -8.90
N ALA A 12 10.10 11.38 -8.79
CA ALA A 12 11.00 12.20 -9.57
C ALA A 12 10.83 11.96 -11.07
N GLN A 13 10.67 10.72 -11.48
CA GLN A 13 10.39 10.36 -12.88
C GLN A 13 9.06 10.98 -13.36
N MET A 14 8.01 10.93 -12.55
CA MET A 14 6.72 11.55 -12.88
C MET A 14 6.87 13.07 -13.05
N VAL A 15 7.57 13.74 -12.14
CA VAL A 15 7.82 15.19 -12.20
C VAL A 15 8.64 15.55 -13.44
N HIS A 16 9.59 14.71 -13.83
CA HIS A 16 10.42 14.90 -15.02
C HIS A 16 9.66 14.66 -16.33
N GLY A 17 8.45 14.12 -16.26
CA GLY A 17 7.63 13.82 -17.44
C GLY A 17 7.92 12.48 -18.10
N GLU A 18 8.59 11.56 -17.40
CA GLU A 18 8.83 10.21 -17.90
C GLU A 18 7.55 9.38 -17.85
N SER A 19 7.41 8.43 -18.78
CA SER A 19 6.28 7.53 -18.81
C SER A 19 6.48 6.42 -17.77
N VAL A 20 5.69 6.47 -16.71
CA VAL A 20 5.73 5.50 -15.61
C VAL A 20 4.31 5.07 -15.24
N THR A 21 4.17 3.90 -14.63
CA THR A 21 2.89 3.49 -14.05
C THR A 21 2.67 4.25 -12.74
N THR A 22 1.60 5.03 -12.69
CA THR A 22 1.25 5.84 -11.53
C THR A 22 0.44 5.04 -10.52
N TYR A 23 0.04 5.71 -9.44
CA TYR A 23 -0.86 5.16 -8.40
C TYR A 23 -2.30 5.65 -8.61
N ALA A 24 -2.73 5.73 -9.88
CA ALA A 24 -4.13 6.00 -10.22
C ALA A 24 -5.04 4.89 -9.69
N ASN A 25 -6.33 5.15 -9.56
CA ASN A 25 -7.27 4.15 -9.02
C ASN A 25 -7.27 2.83 -9.80
N ALA A 26 -6.99 2.87 -11.10
CA ALA A 26 -6.92 1.67 -11.93
C ALA A 26 -5.61 0.87 -11.77
N SER A 27 -4.61 1.42 -11.07
CA SER A 27 -3.28 0.82 -10.95
C SER A 27 -2.67 0.90 -9.54
N CYS A 28 -3.40 1.43 -8.57
CA CYS A 28 -2.95 1.47 -7.19
C CYS A 28 -3.45 0.24 -6.42
N TYR A 29 -2.52 -0.46 -5.78
CA TYR A 29 -2.80 -1.63 -4.95
C TYR A 29 -2.36 -1.34 -3.53
N ILE A 30 -3.21 -1.68 -2.56
CA ILE A 30 -2.84 -1.64 -1.15
C ILE A 30 -2.42 -3.05 -0.76
N GLY A 31 -1.23 -3.18 -0.20
CA GLY A 31 -0.73 -4.43 0.36
C GLY A 31 -0.74 -4.38 1.88
N VAL A 32 -1.10 -5.49 2.51
CA VAL A 32 -1.02 -5.66 3.97
C VAL A 32 -0.19 -6.89 4.30
N GLY A 33 0.48 -6.84 5.44
CA GLY A 33 1.36 -7.91 5.88
C GLY A 33 1.47 -7.97 7.40
N SER A 34 2.15 -9.00 7.88
CA SER A 34 2.38 -9.23 9.31
C SER A 34 3.80 -8.87 9.76
N GLY A 35 4.60 -8.28 8.89
CA GLY A 35 5.97 -7.89 9.23
C GLY A 35 6.03 -6.73 10.20
N THR A 36 6.87 -6.87 11.23
CA THR A 36 7.09 -5.84 12.25
C THR A 36 8.46 -5.20 12.17
N THR A 37 9.28 -5.61 11.21
CA THR A 37 10.60 -5.02 10.98
C THR A 37 10.48 -3.53 10.72
N ALA A 38 11.31 -2.73 11.38
CA ALA A 38 11.32 -1.28 11.22
C ALA A 38 11.47 -0.88 9.74
N PHE A 39 10.85 0.23 9.37
CA PHE A 39 10.95 0.77 8.02
C PHE A 39 12.41 1.05 7.65
N ASN A 40 12.78 0.68 6.42
CA ASN A 40 14.04 1.07 5.80
C ASN A 40 13.74 1.51 4.37
N SER A 41 14.29 2.64 3.96
CA SER A 41 14.03 3.22 2.63
C SER A 41 14.48 2.33 1.47
N ALA A 42 15.38 1.39 1.69
CA ALA A 42 15.83 0.43 0.69
C ALA A 42 14.83 -0.72 0.46
N GLN A 43 13.80 -0.83 1.27
CA GLN A 43 12.79 -1.88 1.10
C GLN A 43 12.02 -1.67 -0.20
N THR A 44 11.77 -2.77 -0.91
CA THR A 44 11.03 -2.76 -2.19
C THR A 44 9.73 -3.54 -2.11
N ALA A 45 9.45 -4.17 -0.98
CA ALA A 45 8.24 -4.96 -0.72
C ALA A 45 7.94 -4.98 0.77
N LEU A 46 6.75 -5.43 1.14
CA LEU A 46 6.43 -5.74 2.53
C LEU A 46 7.34 -6.87 3.03
N VAL A 47 7.65 -6.85 4.32
CA VAL A 47 8.55 -7.84 4.92
C VAL A 47 7.90 -9.22 4.98
N THR A 48 6.63 -9.26 5.37
CA THR A 48 5.87 -10.52 5.47
C THR A 48 4.46 -10.30 4.90
N PRO A 49 4.33 -10.27 3.55
CA PRO A 49 3.01 -10.04 2.93
C PRO A 49 2.06 -11.19 3.26
N LEU A 50 0.80 -10.86 3.55
CA LEU A 50 -0.24 -11.85 3.77
C LEU A 50 -0.78 -12.35 2.42
N THR A 51 -1.19 -13.63 2.39
CA THR A 51 -1.81 -14.23 1.21
C THR A 51 -3.10 -13.48 0.85
N GLY A 52 -3.23 -13.08 -0.42
CA GLY A 52 -4.36 -12.26 -0.86
C GLY A 52 -4.35 -10.84 -0.28
N GLY A 53 -3.23 -10.42 0.30
CA GLY A 53 -3.11 -9.12 0.97
C GLY A 53 -2.85 -7.94 0.06
N ARG A 54 -2.63 -8.14 -1.24
CA ARG A 54 -2.45 -7.03 -2.19
C ARG A 54 -3.68 -6.93 -3.09
N LYS A 55 -4.43 -5.84 -2.93
CA LYS A 55 -5.71 -5.63 -3.62
C LYS A 55 -5.75 -4.29 -4.33
N LEU A 56 -6.35 -4.30 -5.53
CA LEU A 56 -6.65 -3.06 -6.23
C LEU A 56 -7.57 -2.19 -5.38
N VAL A 57 -7.30 -0.89 -5.32
CA VAL A 57 -8.17 0.04 -4.61
C VAL A 57 -9.56 0.07 -5.24
N THR A 58 -10.60 0.15 -4.40
CA THR A 58 -11.99 0.28 -4.84
C THR A 58 -12.44 1.74 -4.90
N SER A 59 -11.73 2.62 -4.19
CA SER A 59 -11.98 4.06 -4.22
C SER A 59 -10.69 4.81 -3.94
N GLY A 60 -10.60 6.01 -4.48
CA GLY A 60 -9.47 6.90 -4.21
C GLY A 60 -9.81 8.32 -4.59
N THR A 61 -9.46 9.25 -3.71
CA THR A 61 -9.69 10.69 -3.89
C THR A 61 -8.44 11.47 -3.54
N ARG A 62 -8.36 12.67 -4.06
CA ARG A 62 -7.33 13.65 -3.72
C ARG A 62 -7.98 14.95 -3.29
N SER A 63 -7.50 15.50 -2.18
CA SER A 63 -7.88 16.84 -1.75
C SER A 63 -6.59 17.58 -1.41
N GLY A 64 -6.23 18.56 -2.24
CA GLY A 64 -4.93 19.24 -2.11
C GLY A 64 -3.78 18.23 -2.23
N SER A 65 -2.95 18.14 -1.20
CA SER A 65 -1.82 17.20 -1.13
C SER A 65 -2.14 15.90 -0.38
N ILE A 66 -3.42 15.66 -0.09
CA ILE A 66 -3.88 14.48 0.66
C ILE A 66 -4.51 13.48 -0.31
N LEU A 67 -4.00 12.26 -0.31
CA LEU A 67 -4.55 11.14 -1.07
C LEU A 67 -5.20 10.16 -0.10
N THR A 68 -6.46 9.79 -0.36
CA THR A 68 -7.19 8.79 0.43
C THR A 68 -7.58 7.65 -0.49
N LYS A 69 -7.15 6.44 -0.18
CA LYS A 69 -7.45 5.26 -0.98
C LYS A 69 -7.87 4.11 -0.08
N ALA A 70 -8.87 3.36 -0.54
CA ALA A 70 -9.45 2.26 0.21
C ALA A 70 -9.63 1.03 -0.66
N THR A 71 -9.62 -0.13 -0.02
CA THR A 71 -9.98 -1.40 -0.64
C THR A 71 -10.66 -2.31 0.38
N SER A 72 -11.20 -3.42 -0.09
CA SER A 72 -11.86 -4.44 0.74
C SER A 72 -11.16 -5.78 0.59
N TYR A 73 -11.06 -6.50 1.69
CA TYR A 73 -10.51 -7.85 1.74
C TYR A 73 -11.63 -8.81 2.12
N GLY A 74 -11.88 -9.80 1.27
CA GLY A 74 -12.92 -10.80 1.48
C GLY A 74 -12.60 -11.76 2.63
N THR A 75 -13.50 -12.69 2.89
CA THR A 75 -13.43 -13.58 4.05
C THR A 75 -12.20 -14.49 4.06
N THR A 76 -11.58 -14.77 2.90
CA THR A 76 -10.41 -15.64 2.78
C THR A 76 -9.15 -14.89 2.36
N GLU A 77 -9.20 -13.55 2.32
CA GLU A 77 -8.09 -12.73 1.88
C GLU A 77 -7.43 -12.03 3.07
N ALA A 78 -6.10 -11.95 3.06
CA ALA A 78 -5.31 -11.24 4.06
C ALA A 78 -5.61 -11.68 5.50
N GLU A 79 -5.83 -12.95 5.71
CA GLU A 79 -6.03 -13.53 7.05
C GLU A 79 -4.75 -13.44 7.86
N GLY A 80 -4.88 -13.06 9.13
CA GLY A 80 -3.76 -12.97 10.05
C GLY A 80 -3.58 -11.58 10.65
N SER A 81 -2.45 -11.40 11.30
CA SER A 81 -2.10 -10.14 11.97
C SER A 81 -1.68 -9.08 10.96
N TRP A 82 -2.33 -7.93 10.99
CA TRP A 82 -1.99 -6.81 10.14
C TRP A 82 -1.05 -5.86 10.90
N GLU A 83 0.24 -5.88 10.52
CA GLU A 83 1.28 -5.12 11.20
C GLU A 83 2.04 -4.16 10.26
N GLU A 84 1.81 -4.26 8.95
CA GLU A 84 2.44 -3.42 7.95
C GLU A 84 1.51 -3.22 6.76
N TRP A 85 1.68 -2.10 6.06
CA TRP A 85 0.98 -1.87 4.80
C TRP A 85 1.79 -0.94 3.89
N GLY A 86 1.45 -0.95 2.63
CA GLY A 86 2.08 -0.10 1.63
C GLY A 86 1.25 0.01 0.36
N TRP A 87 1.63 0.96 -0.50
CA TRP A 87 1.02 1.14 -1.81
C TRP A 87 1.95 0.63 -2.91
N PHE A 88 1.36 -0.03 -3.89
CA PHE A 88 2.05 -0.57 -5.05
C PHE A 88 1.36 -0.10 -6.33
N ASN A 89 2.11 -0.01 -7.43
CA ASN A 89 1.55 0.34 -8.74
C ASN A 89 1.38 -0.88 -9.66
N SER A 90 1.34 -2.08 -9.10
CA SER A 90 1.12 -3.32 -9.82
C SER A 90 0.52 -4.39 -8.90
N SER A 91 -0.18 -5.35 -9.47
CA SER A 91 -0.75 -6.49 -8.75
C SER A 91 0.32 -7.41 -8.16
N SER A 92 1.50 -7.44 -8.76
CA SER A 92 2.67 -8.17 -8.27
C SER A 92 3.93 -7.43 -8.70
N GLY A 93 5.00 -7.51 -7.92
CA GLY A 93 6.20 -6.73 -8.19
C GLY A 93 5.89 -5.24 -8.19
N GLY A 94 6.32 -4.52 -9.22
CA GLY A 94 6.12 -3.08 -9.35
C GLY A 94 6.93 -2.29 -8.33
N THR A 95 6.53 -1.03 -8.14
CA THR A 95 7.19 -0.13 -7.19
C THR A 95 6.34 0.09 -5.96
N MET A 96 6.87 -0.23 -4.78
CA MET A 96 6.26 0.13 -3.51
C MET A 96 6.56 1.60 -3.23
N LEU A 97 5.52 2.44 -3.19
CA LEU A 97 5.66 3.87 -2.93
C LEU A 97 6.23 4.13 -1.55
N GLY A 98 5.72 3.42 -0.57
CA GLY A 98 6.12 3.56 0.81
C GLY A 98 5.56 2.43 1.65
N ARG A 99 5.99 2.38 2.91
CA ARG A 99 5.56 1.36 3.87
C ARG A 99 5.33 1.99 5.23
N LYS A 100 4.34 1.51 5.93
CA LYS A 100 4.09 1.86 7.33
C LYS A 100 4.00 0.61 8.17
N VAL A 101 4.64 0.63 9.33
CA VAL A 101 4.54 -0.40 10.36
C VAL A 101 3.59 0.11 11.43
N GLU A 102 2.46 -0.54 11.58
CA GLU A 102 1.48 -0.25 12.63
C GLU A 102 0.58 -1.46 12.87
N SER A 103 0.24 -1.71 14.10
CA SER A 103 -0.67 -2.80 14.46
C SER A 103 -2.10 -2.41 14.15
N LEU A 104 -2.75 -3.16 13.26
CA LEU A 104 -4.12 -2.91 12.81
C LEU A 104 -5.10 -3.99 13.28
N GLY A 105 -4.61 -4.98 14.02
CA GLY A 105 -5.42 -6.09 14.51
C GLY A 105 -5.21 -7.37 13.70
N THR A 106 -5.96 -8.41 14.08
CA THR A 106 -5.88 -9.73 13.45
C THR A 106 -7.19 -10.04 12.73
N LYS A 107 -7.09 -10.25 11.42
CA LYS A 107 -8.25 -10.63 10.60
C LYS A 107 -8.47 -12.14 10.73
N PRO A 108 -9.63 -12.58 11.25
CA PRO A 108 -9.90 -14.01 11.45
C PRO A 108 -10.00 -14.75 10.12
N ALA A 109 -9.68 -16.04 10.17
CA ALA A 109 -9.79 -16.92 9.02
C ALA A 109 -11.27 -17.18 8.66
N GLY A 110 -11.62 -16.96 7.39
CA GLY A 110 -12.85 -17.44 6.77
C GLY A 110 -14.16 -16.77 7.21
N THR A 111 -14.14 -15.74 8.05
CA THR A 111 -15.37 -15.24 8.68
C THR A 111 -15.67 -13.77 8.47
N GLN A 112 -14.68 -12.93 8.17
CA GLN A 112 -14.86 -11.47 8.12
C GLN A 112 -14.37 -10.86 6.83
N THR A 113 -15.09 -9.85 6.36
CA THR A 113 -14.64 -8.93 5.33
C THR A 113 -14.16 -7.65 6.00
N TRP A 114 -12.95 -7.20 5.67
CA TRP A 114 -12.40 -5.96 6.20
C TRP A 114 -12.25 -4.92 5.11
N GLN A 115 -12.66 -3.70 5.40
CA GLN A 115 -12.35 -2.54 4.59
C GLN A 115 -11.13 -1.83 5.19
N PHE A 116 -10.23 -1.37 4.32
CA PHE A 116 -9.03 -0.66 4.74
C PHE A 116 -8.91 0.64 3.97
N GLU A 117 -8.98 1.76 4.71
CA GLU A 117 -8.76 3.09 4.17
C GLU A 117 -7.40 3.60 4.61
N THR A 118 -6.65 4.13 3.67
CA THR A 118 -5.32 4.69 3.89
C THR A 118 -5.28 6.15 3.45
N THR A 119 -4.49 6.95 4.14
CA THR A 119 -4.27 8.35 3.79
C THR A 119 -2.78 8.62 3.68
N VAL A 120 -2.39 9.26 2.60
CA VAL A 120 -1.01 9.69 2.36
C VAL A 120 -1.02 11.20 2.12
N THR A 121 -0.21 11.92 2.89
CA THR A 121 -0.10 13.37 2.78
C THR A 121 1.29 13.75 2.30
N PHE A 122 1.35 14.56 1.25
CA PHE A 122 2.60 15.16 0.79
C PHE A 122 2.71 16.55 1.41
N SER A 123 3.64 16.71 2.35
CA SER A 123 3.83 17.97 3.08
C SER A 123 4.85 18.86 2.39
N ALA A 124 4.54 20.14 2.37
CA ALA A 124 5.50 21.16 1.93
C ALA A 124 6.46 21.54 3.05
#